data_4dab2e6f32ced88850699fbf175dca3f
#
_entry.id   4dab2e6f32ced88850699fbf175dca3f
#
_cell.length_a   1.000
_cell.length_b   1.000
_cell.length_c   1.000
_cell.angle_alpha   90.00
_cell.angle_beta   90.00
_cell.angle_gamma   90.00
#
_symmetry.space_group_name_H-M   'P 1'
#
loop_
_entity.id
_entity.type
_entity.pdbx_description
1 polymer ?
#
loop_
_entity_poly.entity_id
_entity_poly.type
_entity_poly.pdbx_seq_one_letter_code
_entity_poly.pdbx_strand_id
1 'polypeptide(L)'
;LDLKIASLHSVCIQPGTRKENTQAVLGAIHNPLVDIIGHPDDGIYPLEYEPIVEAAKETNTLLEVNNNSLNPAGSRKHTRENLIAMLELCKEYKQPVIMNSDSHVFCDVARRDFSEKLIKEIDFPEELIVNRSVDVFKEYIHRKYEEK
;
A
#
# COMPACT_ATOMS: atom_id res chain seq x y z
N LEU A 1 -15.66 -10.20 7.01
CA LEU A 1 -15.19 -9.18 6.04
C LEU A 1 -14.41 -9.87 4.94
N ASP A 2 -14.71 -9.53 3.69
CA ASP A 2 -14.04 -10.12 2.53
C ASP A 2 -12.61 -9.61 2.37
N LEU A 3 -12.34 -8.37 2.81
CA LEU A 3 -11.01 -7.74 2.81
C LEU A 3 -10.78 -6.93 4.08
N LYS A 4 -9.53 -6.92 4.55
CA LYS A 4 -9.10 -6.16 5.72
C LYS A 4 -7.87 -5.33 5.39
N ILE A 5 -7.97 -4.03 5.63
CA ILE A 5 -6.90 -3.06 5.46
C ILE A 5 -6.39 -2.66 6.84
N ALA A 6 -5.09 -2.75 7.06
CA ALA A 6 -4.44 -2.20 8.24
C ALA A 6 -3.64 -0.96 7.86
N SER A 7 -3.73 0.09 8.67
CA SER A 7 -3.04 1.35 8.44
C SER A 7 -2.70 2.07 9.75
N LEU A 8 -1.70 2.94 9.71
CA LEU A 8 -1.33 3.80 10.82
C LEU A 8 -2.09 5.14 10.72
N HIS A 9 -2.81 5.50 11.77
CA HIS A 9 -3.56 6.75 11.86
C HIS A 9 -3.30 7.46 13.18
N SER A 10 -3.04 8.76 13.15
CA SER A 10 -2.71 9.57 14.34
C SER A 10 -3.81 9.62 15.40
N VAL A 11 -5.05 9.33 15.02
CA VAL A 11 -6.17 9.19 15.95
C VAL A 11 -6.16 7.86 16.71
N CYS A 12 -5.42 6.85 16.22
CA CYS A 12 -5.35 5.52 16.80
C CYS A 12 -4.01 5.26 17.50
N ILE A 13 -2.91 5.72 16.91
CA ILE A 13 -1.55 5.49 17.40
C ILE A 13 -0.67 6.70 17.14
N GLN A 14 0.09 7.13 18.13
CA GLN A 14 1.07 8.20 17.97
C GLN A 14 2.27 7.72 17.14
N PRO A 15 2.83 8.58 16.26
CA PRO A 15 4.04 8.25 15.53
C PRO A 15 5.20 7.92 16.46
N GLY A 16 5.83 6.78 16.22
CA GLY A 16 7.04 6.35 16.90
C GLY A 16 8.30 6.63 16.08
N THR A 17 9.40 6.04 16.49
CA THR A 17 10.62 5.99 15.69
C THR A 17 10.41 5.16 14.42
N ARG A 18 11.28 5.34 13.42
CA ARG A 18 11.24 4.54 12.19
C ARG A 18 11.17 3.03 12.49
N LYS A 19 11.98 2.57 13.42
CA LYS A 19 12.02 1.16 13.83
C LYS A 19 10.71 0.69 14.46
N GLU A 20 10.11 1.48 15.35
CA GLU A 20 8.84 1.14 16.01
C GLU A 20 7.70 1.10 15.02
N ASN A 21 7.61 2.10 14.13
CA ASN A 21 6.59 2.13 13.08
C ASN A 21 6.74 0.94 12.12
N THR A 22 7.98 0.63 11.71
CA THR A 22 8.26 -0.54 10.86
C THR A 22 7.83 -1.83 11.53
N GLN A 23 8.14 -2.02 12.82
CA GLN A 23 7.72 -3.21 13.57
C GLN A 23 6.18 -3.31 13.68
N ALA A 24 5.48 -2.20 13.85
CA ALA A 24 4.01 -2.19 13.86
C ALA A 24 3.43 -2.64 12.52
N VAL A 25 3.98 -2.15 11.40
CA VAL A 25 3.56 -2.55 10.05
C VAL A 25 3.89 -4.02 9.78
N LEU A 26 5.09 -4.49 10.16
CA LEU A 26 5.47 -5.90 10.04
C LEU A 26 4.55 -6.81 10.86
N GLY A 27 4.17 -6.39 12.07
CA GLY A 27 3.19 -7.12 12.87
C GLY A 27 1.82 -7.23 12.19
N ALA A 28 1.39 -6.18 11.49
CA ALA A 28 0.17 -6.22 10.68
C ALA A 28 0.29 -7.13 9.46
N ILE A 29 1.43 -7.09 8.75
CA ILE A 29 1.71 -7.95 7.59
C ILE A 29 1.68 -9.44 7.96
N HIS A 30 2.27 -9.80 9.11
CA HIS A 30 2.28 -11.18 9.59
C HIS A 30 0.95 -11.65 10.20
N ASN A 31 -0.02 -10.75 10.36
CA ASN A 31 -1.37 -11.14 10.75
C ASN A 31 -2.10 -11.76 9.55
N PRO A 32 -2.46 -13.05 9.58
CA PRO A 32 -3.06 -13.74 8.43
C PRO A 32 -4.43 -13.16 8.02
N LEU A 33 -5.01 -12.32 8.85
CA LEU A 33 -6.29 -11.66 8.55
C LEU A 33 -6.13 -10.31 7.84
N VAL A 34 -4.92 -9.78 7.71
CA VAL A 34 -4.67 -8.52 7.03
C VAL A 34 -4.33 -8.77 5.55
N ASP A 35 -5.04 -8.13 4.66
CA ASP A 35 -4.89 -8.30 3.21
C ASP A 35 -4.10 -7.16 2.56
N ILE A 36 -4.23 -5.96 3.12
CA ILE A 36 -3.66 -4.73 2.54
C ILE A 36 -3.06 -3.87 3.66
N ILE A 37 -1.88 -3.32 3.43
CA ILE A 37 -1.34 -2.22 4.23
C ILE A 37 -1.71 -0.92 3.53
N GLY A 38 -2.54 -0.10 4.20
CA GLY A 38 -3.03 1.18 3.70
C GLY A 38 -2.00 2.28 3.87
N HIS A 39 -1.87 3.15 2.86
CA HIS A 39 -1.01 4.35 2.79
C HIS A 39 0.32 4.27 3.59
N PRO A 40 1.19 3.28 3.34
CA PRO A 40 2.48 3.14 4.03
C PRO A 40 3.47 4.27 3.67
N ASP A 41 3.06 5.16 2.80
CA ASP A 41 3.81 6.31 2.31
C ASP A 41 3.72 7.56 3.21
N ASP A 42 2.83 7.58 4.22
CA ASP A 42 2.68 8.75 5.09
C ASP A 42 3.93 8.99 5.96
N GLY A 43 4.67 10.04 5.62
CA GLY A 43 5.93 10.39 6.29
C GLY A 43 5.79 10.84 7.75
N ILE A 44 4.57 10.98 8.27
CA ILE A 44 4.33 11.14 9.71
C ILE A 44 4.79 9.86 10.44
N TYR A 45 4.68 8.70 9.78
CA TYR A 45 5.17 7.41 10.26
C TYR A 45 6.36 6.96 9.40
N PRO A 46 7.59 7.43 9.66
CA PRO A 46 8.74 7.01 8.87
C PRO A 46 8.93 5.49 8.96
N LEU A 47 9.15 4.84 7.80
CA LEU A 47 9.26 3.39 7.66
C LEU A 47 10.59 2.98 7.01
N GLU A 48 11.00 1.73 7.26
CA GLU A 48 12.03 1.01 6.51
C GLU A 48 11.31 0.13 5.48
N TYR A 49 11.39 0.48 4.19
CA TYR A 49 10.56 -0.18 3.18
C TYR A 49 11.05 -1.56 2.80
N GLU A 50 12.36 -1.81 2.79
CA GLU A 50 12.90 -3.10 2.36
C GLU A 50 12.31 -4.28 3.15
N PRO A 51 12.38 -4.33 4.51
CA PRO A 51 11.79 -5.43 5.27
C PRO A 51 10.26 -5.50 5.13
N ILE A 52 9.58 -4.37 4.89
CA ILE A 52 8.13 -4.34 4.64
C ILE A 52 7.79 -5.01 3.30
N VAL A 53 8.52 -4.70 2.24
CA VAL A 53 8.30 -5.28 0.91
C VAL A 53 8.62 -6.78 0.92
N GLU A 54 9.70 -7.20 1.58
CA GLU A 54 10.03 -8.63 1.76
C GLU A 54 8.92 -9.38 2.49
N ALA A 55 8.51 -8.90 3.66
CA ALA A 55 7.45 -9.52 4.43
C ALA A 55 6.10 -9.54 3.68
N ALA A 56 5.77 -8.46 2.96
CA ALA A 56 4.56 -8.38 2.15
C ALA A 56 4.57 -9.43 1.02
N LYS A 57 5.74 -9.67 0.42
CA LYS A 57 5.95 -10.71 -0.58
C LYS A 57 5.75 -12.12 -0.01
N GLU A 58 6.34 -12.41 1.15
CA GLU A 58 6.25 -13.70 1.81
C GLU A 58 4.82 -14.05 2.25
N THR A 59 4.06 -13.04 2.68
CA THR A 59 2.70 -13.23 3.23
C THR A 59 1.58 -13.02 2.22
N ASN A 60 1.89 -12.71 0.97
CA ASN A 60 0.91 -12.27 -0.03
C ASN A 60 0.04 -11.09 0.46
N THR A 61 0.64 -10.15 1.19
CA THR A 61 -0.03 -8.93 1.63
C THR A 61 0.21 -7.80 0.63
N LEU A 62 -0.83 -7.09 0.23
CA LEU A 62 -0.72 -5.98 -0.73
C LEU A 62 -0.24 -4.70 -0.04
N LEU A 63 0.59 -3.93 -0.74
CA LEU A 63 0.95 -2.58 -0.35
C LEU A 63 0.13 -1.58 -1.18
N GLU A 64 -0.46 -0.61 -0.51
CA GLU A 64 -1.33 0.36 -1.18
C GLU A 64 -0.53 1.47 -1.86
N VAL A 65 -0.90 1.76 -3.10
CA VAL A 65 -0.59 3.00 -3.81
C VAL A 65 -1.80 3.91 -3.64
N ASN A 66 -1.74 4.79 -2.66
CA ASN A 66 -2.87 5.61 -2.25
C ASN A 66 -2.95 6.89 -3.09
N ASN A 67 -4.04 7.06 -3.85
CA ASN A 67 -4.21 8.23 -4.71
C ASN A 67 -4.34 9.54 -3.91
N ASN A 68 -5.04 9.51 -2.77
CA ASN A 68 -5.25 10.71 -1.96
C ASN A 68 -3.97 11.17 -1.23
N SER A 69 -3.04 10.25 -0.97
CA SER A 69 -1.70 10.61 -0.45
C SER A 69 -0.92 11.54 -1.38
N LEU A 70 -1.17 11.43 -2.68
CA LEU A 70 -0.50 12.23 -3.72
C LEU A 70 -1.26 13.53 -4.04
N ASN A 71 -2.40 13.77 -3.40
CA ASN A 71 -3.17 15.00 -3.59
C ASN A 71 -2.41 16.18 -2.98
N PRO A 72 -2.06 17.24 -3.77
CA PRO A 72 -1.36 18.41 -3.25
C PRO A 72 -2.09 19.16 -2.14
N ALA A 73 -3.41 18.99 -2.03
CA ALA A 73 -4.23 19.56 -0.96
C ALA A 73 -4.34 18.64 0.27
N GLY A 74 -3.70 17.47 0.24
CA GLY A 74 -3.71 16.49 1.32
C GLY A 74 -2.86 16.89 2.52
N SER A 75 -3.09 16.23 3.65
CA SER A 75 -2.37 16.51 4.92
C SER A 75 -1.14 15.63 5.15
N ARG A 76 -1.02 14.51 4.41
CA ARG A 76 0.12 13.58 4.53
C ARG A 76 1.41 14.22 4.03
N LYS A 77 2.54 13.80 4.57
CA LYS A 77 3.86 14.40 4.29
C LYS A 77 4.80 13.40 3.63
N HIS A 78 5.68 13.92 2.78
CA HIS A 78 6.72 13.11 2.11
C HIS A 78 6.19 11.90 1.34
N THR A 79 4.91 11.93 0.97
CA THR A 79 4.21 10.77 0.39
C THR A 79 4.79 10.35 -0.95
N ARG A 80 5.13 11.33 -1.79
CA ARG A 80 5.64 11.05 -3.13
C ARG A 80 7.00 10.36 -3.10
N GLU A 81 7.97 10.89 -2.33
CA GLU A 81 9.29 10.31 -2.18
C GLU A 81 9.23 8.91 -1.56
N ASN A 82 8.41 8.77 -0.52
CA ASN A 82 8.21 7.51 0.19
C ASN A 82 7.58 6.45 -0.71
N LEU A 83 6.57 6.84 -1.48
CA LEU A 83 5.89 5.94 -2.41
C LEU A 83 6.83 5.49 -3.54
N ILE A 84 7.66 6.39 -4.08
CA ILE A 84 8.68 6.03 -5.07
C ILE A 84 9.67 5.02 -4.48
N ALA A 85 10.20 5.28 -3.28
CA ALA A 85 11.14 4.37 -2.61
C ALA A 85 10.54 2.98 -2.40
N MET A 86 9.29 2.90 -1.97
CA MET A 86 8.58 1.63 -1.82
C MET A 86 8.36 0.93 -3.17
N LEU A 87 7.92 1.67 -4.18
CA LEU A 87 7.59 1.10 -5.50
C LEU A 87 8.82 0.59 -6.25
N GLU A 88 9.99 1.24 -6.12
CA GLU A 88 11.24 0.74 -6.70
C GLU A 88 11.62 -0.62 -6.07
N LEU A 89 11.47 -0.79 -4.75
CA LEU A 89 11.65 -2.09 -4.11
C LEU A 89 10.59 -3.10 -4.57
N CYS A 90 9.32 -2.67 -4.73
CA CYS A 90 8.28 -3.55 -5.25
C CYS A 90 8.59 -4.05 -6.67
N LYS A 91 9.21 -3.22 -7.53
CA LYS A 91 9.70 -3.66 -8.86
C LYS A 91 10.78 -4.72 -8.72
N GLU A 92 11.79 -4.46 -7.88
CA GLU A 92 12.92 -5.37 -7.66
C GLU A 92 12.47 -6.73 -7.13
N TYR A 93 11.64 -6.72 -6.09
CA TYR A 93 11.14 -7.94 -5.44
C TYR A 93 9.95 -8.58 -6.18
N LYS A 94 9.44 -7.94 -7.24
CA LYS A 94 8.19 -8.33 -7.93
C LYS A 94 7.02 -8.46 -6.94
N GLN A 95 6.92 -7.51 -6.02
CA GLN A 95 5.84 -7.43 -5.05
C GLN A 95 4.62 -6.75 -5.68
N PRO A 96 3.46 -7.42 -5.73
CA PRO A 96 2.24 -6.80 -6.22
C PRO A 96 1.73 -5.69 -5.30
N VAL A 97 1.10 -4.67 -5.92
CA VAL A 97 0.50 -3.52 -5.25
C VAL A 97 -0.97 -3.36 -5.61
N ILE A 98 -1.69 -2.57 -4.82
CA ILE A 98 -3.07 -2.19 -5.10
C ILE A 98 -3.22 -0.67 -5.15
N MET A 99 -3.88 -0.14 -6.17
CA MET A 99 -4.13 1.30 -6.32
C MET A 99 -5.53 1.65 -5.82
N ASN A 100 -5.62 2.47 -4.78
CA ASN A 100 -6.89 2.87 -4.19
C ASN A 100 -7.07 4.40 -4.20
N SER A 101 -8.33 4.85 -4.21
CA SER A 101 -8.69 6.27 -4.19
C SER A 101 -8.56 6.92 -2.81
N ASP A 102 -8.78 6.16 -1.74
CA ASP A 102 -8.95 6.68 -0.36
C ASP A 102 -10.00 7.81 -0.33
N SER A 103 -11.14 7.51 -0.96
CA SER A 103 -12.23 8.46 -1.14
C SER A 103 -12.95 8.75 0.18
N HIS A 104 -13.12 10.02 0.50
CA HIS A 104 -13.90 10.51 1.63
C HIS A 104 -15.23 11.15 1.20
N VAL A 105 -15.41 11.32 -0.12
CA VAL A 105 -16.62 11.87 -0.72
C VAL A 105 -16.99 11.09 -1.99
N PHE A 106 -18.26 11.08 -2.34
CA PHE A 106 -18.77 10.22 -3.43
C PHE A 106 -18.15 10.51 -4.82
N CYS A 107 -17.74 11.75 -5.08
CA CYS A 107 -17.13 12.14 -6.36
C CYS A 107 -15.68 11.68 -6.53
N ASP A 108 -15.01 11.23 -5.46
CA ASP A 108 -13.64 10.74 -5.50
C ASP A 108 -13.55 9.20 -5.52
N VAL A 109 -14.70 8.52 -5.50
CA VAL A 109 -14.74 7.05 -5.60
C VAL A 109 -14.08 6.59 -6.90
N ALA A 110 -13.13 5.66 -6.80
CA ALA A 110 -12.32 5.13 -7.89
C ALA A 110 -11.39 6.16 -8.58
N ARG A 111 -11.18 7.33 -8.01
CA ARG A 111 -10.24 8.33 -8.54
C ARG A 111 -8.81 7.83 -8.41
N ARG A 112 -8.03 7.88 -9.49
CA ARG A 112 -6.65 7.38 -9.55
C ARG A 112 -5.70 8.27 -10.36
N ASP A 113 -6.10 9.49 -10.67
CA ASP A 113 -5.36 10.40 -11.54
C ASP A 113 -3.93 10.72 -11.05
N PHE A 114 -3.73 10.90 -9.74
CA PHE A 114 -2.42 11.16 -9.17
C PHE A 114 -1.54 9.90 -9.15
N SER A 115 -2.09 8.77 -8.71
CA SER A 115 -1.36 7.51 -8.66
C SER A 115 -1.03 6.98 -10.06
N GLU A 116 -1.94 7.06 -11.02
CA GLU A 116 -1.67 6.69 -12.42
C GLU A 116 -0.55 7.54 -13.05
N LYS A 117 -0.52 8.84 -12.72
CA LYS A 117 0.56 9.72 -13.18
C LYS A 117 1.91 9.28 -12.62
N LEU A 118 1.99 8.97 -11.33
CA LEU A 118 3.22 8.50 -10.70
C LEU A 118 3.66 7.16 -11.27
N ILE A 119 2.77 6.18 -11.39
CA ILE A 119 3.03 4.85 -11.94
C ILE A 119 3.66 4.95 -13.35
N LYS A 120 3.10 5.82 -14.21
CA LYS A 120 3.64 6.07 -15.55
C LYS A 120 5.01 6.76 -15.52
N GLU A 121 5.19 7.72 -14.61
CA GLU A 121 6.44 8.48 -14.50
C GLU A 121 7.63 7.59 -14.10
N ILE A 122 7.43 6.63 -13.21
CA ILE A 122 8.48 5.71 -12.75
C ILE A 122 8.54 4.41 -13.55
N ASP A 123 7.74 4.28 -14.60
CA ASP A 123 7.65 3.07 -15.43
C ASP A 123 7.41 1.80 -14.59
N PHE A 124 6.39 1.86 -13.71
CA PHE A 124 6.04 0.73 -12.85
C PHE A 124 5.30 -0.34 -13.64
N PRO A 125 5.68 -1.64 -13.53
CA PRO A 125 5.07 -2.73 -14.28
C PRO A 125 3.56 -2.89 -14.00
N GLU A 126 2.74 -2.80 -15.06
CA GLU A 126 1.27 -2.90 -14.93
C GLU A 126 0.83 -4.27 -14.39
N GLU A 127 1.57 -5.33 -14.71
CA GLU A 127 1.31 -6.67 -14.22
C GLU A 127 1.40 -6.81 -12.69
N LEU A 128 2.12 -5.92 -12.02
CA LEU A 128 2.20 -5.87 -10.56
C LEU A 128 1.04 -5.10 -9.90
N ILE A 129 0.14 -4.48 -10.67
CA ILE A 129 -1.05 -3.80 -10.16
C ILE A 129 -2.22 -4.78 -10.16
N VAL A 130 -2.59 -5.30 -8.98
CA VAL A 130 -3.58 -6.38 -8.89
C VAL A 130 -4.99 -5.93 -9.26
N ASN A 131 -5.37 -4.70 -9.00
CA ASN A 131 -6.69 -4.18 -9.34
C ASN A 131 -6.74 -3.45 -10.70
N ARG A 132 -5.82 -3.80 -11.62
CA ARG A 132 -5.95 -3.43 -13.04
C ARG A 132 -7.16 -4.10 -13.71
N SER A 133 -7.60 -5.26 -13.18
CA SER A 133 -8.88 -5.88 -13.53
C SER A 133 -9.49 -6.59 -12.33
N VAL A 134 -10.81 -6.79 -12.37
CA VAL A 134 -11.55 -7.50 -11.32
C VAL A 134 -11.11 -8.95 -11.20
N ASP A 135 -10.83 -9.61 -12.33
CA ASP A 135 -10.45 -11.03 -12.35
C ASP A 135 -9.07 -11.25 -11.73
N VAL A 136 -8.08 -10.41 -12.06
CA VAL A 136 -6.73 -10.47 -11.46
C VAL A 136 -6.79 -10.23 -9.96
N PHE A 137 -7.61 -9.26 -9.53
CA PHE A 137 -7.77 -8.98 -8.11
C PHE A 137 -8.41 -10.15 -7.36
N LYS A 138 -9.48 -10.73 -7.90
CA LYS A 138 -10.16 -11.90 -7.31
C LYS A 138 -9.22 -13.11 -7.22
N GLU A 139 -8.47 -13.38 -8.28
CA GLU A 139 -7.50 -14.46 -8.31
C GLU A 139 -6.40 -14.27 -7.26
N TYR A 140 -5.90 -13.04 -7.08
CA TYR A 140 -4.89 -12.74 -6.07
C TYR A 140 -5.41 -12.99 -4.65
N ILE A 141 -6.60 -12.49 -4.33
CA ILE A 141 -7.22 -12.69 -3.02
C ILE A 141 -7.53 -14.17 -2.77
N HIS A 142 -8.04 -14.88 -3.77
CA HIS A 142 -8.36 -16.31 -3.66
C HIS A 142 -7.12 -17.13 -3.31
N ARG A 143 -6.01 -16.97 -4.02
CA ARG A 143 -4.73 -17.62 -3.72
C ARG A 143 -4.27 -17.41 -2.27
N LYS A 144 -4.38 -16.21 -1.76
CA LYS A 144 -3.99 -15.91 -0.37
C LYS A 144 -4.73 -16.77 0.67
N TYR A 145 -5.95 -17.18 0.37
CA TYR A 145 -6.80 -17.97 1.29
C TYR A 145 -6.80 -19.48 1.01
N GLU A 146 -6.40 -19.92 -0.18
CA GLU A 146 -6.26 -21.34 -0.50
C GLU A 146 -4.92 -21.94 -0.03
N GLU A 147 -3.87 -21.14 0.06
CA GLU A 147 -2.54 -21.58 0.51
C GLU A 147 -2.40 -21.63 2.05
N LYS A 148 -3.50 -21.41 2.79
CA LYS A 148 -3.60 -21.53 4.26
C LYS A 148 -4.35 -22.78 4.68
#